data_8e6da55fc17dfb9fc12e7575d251fae5
#
_entry.id   8e6da55fc17dfb9fc12e7575d251fae5
#
_cell.length_a   1.000
_cell.length_b   1.000
_cell.length_c   1.000
_cell.angle_alpha   90.00
_cell.angle_beta   90.00
_cell.angle_gamma   90.00
#
_symmetry.space_group_name_H-M   'P 1'
#
loop_
_entity.id
_entity.type
_entity.pdbx_description
1 polymer ?
#
loop_
_entity_poly.entity_id
_entity_poly.type
_entity_poly.pdbx_seq_one_letter_code
_entity_poly.pdbx_strand_id
1 'polypeptide(L)'
;MIKKYYCLSFLVFSFSLLVTRFGFAQTAMLAKGDAAPVFNAQASLAGSEFDFSLKKALAKGPVVVYFYPSAYTGGCDLEAHTFAESKDKFTAAGATIIGVSADDIQRLNAFSSDPSFCAGKFPVASDPGGKIAATYGLLISAPRVGMKDVRGIEVTHGFIPRTTFVINKDGKVVAVLSSTTDKLSPDAHVEKALEIVKGL
;
A
#
# COMPACT_ATOMS: atom_id res chain seq x y z
N MET A 1 -63.77 17.29 -59.72
CA MET A 1 -63.06 16.14 -59.09
C MET A 1 -61.76 16.69 -58.45
N ILE A 2 -61.77 16.88 -57.15
CA ILE A 2 -60.63 17.49 -56.41
C ILE A 2 -59.95 16.35 -55.63
N LYS A 3 -58.72 16.02 -56.01
CA LYS A 3 -57.90 15.02 -55.28
C LYS A 3 -57.19 15.73 -54.09
N LYS A 4 -57.55 15.29 -52.87
CA LYS A 4 -56.83 15.68 -51.63
C LYS A 4 -55.57 14.82 -51.50
N TYR A 5 -54.38 15.46 -51.40
CA TYR A 5 -53.14 14.82 -51.02
C TYR A 5 -52.97 14.95 -49.50
N TYR A 6 -52.91 13.82 -48.79
CA TYR A 6 -52.53 13.76 -47.38
C TYR A 6 -51.00 13.74 -47.26
N CYS A 7 -50.41 14.76 -46.68
CA CYS A 7 -48.99 14.85 -46.36
C CYS A 7 -48.77 14.11 -45.03
N LEU A 8 -48.13 12.98 -45.05
CA LEU A 8 -47.80 12.19 -43.86
C LEU A 8 -46.42 12.64 -43.33
N SER A 9 -46.44 13.49 -42.28
CA SER A 9 -45.22 13.92 -41.62
C SER A 9 -44.68 12.79 -40.71
N PHE A 10 -43.57 12.19 -41.07
CA PHE A 10 -42.84 11.26 -40.23
C PHE A 10 -41.99 12.06 -39.21
N LEU A 11 -42.39 12.03 -37.95
CA LEU A 11 -41.61 12.54 -36.81
C LEU A 11 -40.57 11.48 -36.45
N VAL A 12 -39.31 11.72 -36.84
CA VAL A 12 -38.18 10.88 -36.41
C VAL A 12 -37.78 11.31 -34.98
N PHE A 13 -38.17 10.51 -33.99
CA PHE A 13 -37.73 10.67 -32.63
C PHE A 13 -36.27 10.13 -32.51
N SER A 14 -35.29 11.03 -32.53
CA SER A 14 -33.89 10.68 -32.28
C SER A 14 -33.70 10.43 -30.79
N PHE A 15 -33.62 9.16 -30.39
CA PHE A 15 -33.33 8.74 -29.03
C PHE A 15 -31.80 8.79 -28.82
N SER A 16 -31.30 9.92 -28.32
CA SER A 16 -29.89 10.04 -27.93
C SER A 16 -29.62 9.21 -26.67
N LEU A 17 -28.99 8.04 -26.85
CA LEU A 17 -28.48 7.24 -25.74
C LEU A 17 -27.31 8.00 -25.08
N LEU A 18 -27.57 8.58 -23.91
CA LEU A 18 -26.52 9.15 -23.06
C LEU A 18 -25.77 7.98 -22.41
N VAL A 19 -24.68 7.54 -23.03
CA VAL A 19 -23.78 6.56 -22.43
C VAL A 19 -22.94 7.28 -21.38
N THR A 20 -23.37 7.22 -20.12
CA THR A 20 -22.54 7.63 -18.98
C THR A 20 -21.39 6.66 -18.84
N ARG A 21 -20.21 7.07 -19.32
CA ARG A 21 -18.98 6.35 -19.03
C ARG A 21 -18.67 6.55 -17.55
N PHE A 22 -18.95 5.53 -16.73
CA PHE A 22 -18.32 5.42 -15.41
C PHE A 22 -16.83 5.18 -15.62
N GLY A 23 -16.06 6.24 -15.75
CA GLY A 23 -14.61 6.17 -15.65
C GLY A 23 -14.28 5.83 -14.20
N PHE A 24 -13.68 4.66 -13.95
CA PHE A 24 -12.96 4.44 -12.70
C PHE A 24 -11.83 5.48 -12.68
N ALA A 25 -12.01 6.54 -11.89
CA ALA A 25 -10.94 7.47 -11.64
C ALA A 25 -9.85 6.70 -10.89
N GLN A 26 -8.74 6.41 -11.55
CA GLN A 26 -7.54 5.89 -10.92
C GLN A 26 -7.10 6.96 -9.91
N THR A 27 -7.16 6.62 -8.62
CA THR A 27 -6.70 7.53 -7.58
C THR A 27 -5.20 7.80 -7.78
N ALA A 28 -4.85 9.07 -7.90
CA ALA A 28 -3.44 9.45 -7.92
C ALA A 28 -2.76 8.99 -6.61
N MET A 29 -1.46 8.73 -6.67
CA MET A 29 -0.69 8.41 -5.45
C MET A 29 -0.82 9.58 -4.47
N LEU A 30 -1.04 9.25 -3.19
CA LEU A 30 -1.13 10.25 -2.13
C LEU A 30 0.13 11.11 -2.06
N ALA A 31 -0.06 12.38 -1.78
CA ALA A 31 1.00 13.36 -1.62
C ALA A 31 1.07 13.88 -0.17
N LYS A 32 2.15 14.60 0.14
CA LYS A 32 2.28 15.32 1.41
C LYS A 32 1.10 16.29 1.59
N GLY A 33 0.43 16.22 2.73
CA GLY A 33 -0.74 17.01 3.10
C GLY A 33 -2.07 16.26 2.95
N ASP A 34 -2.11 15.19 2.18
CA ASP A 34 -3.32 14.38 2.02
C ASP A 34 -3.73 13.67 3.31
N ALA A 35 -5.01 13.38 3.44
CA ALA A 35 -5.49 12.50 4.50
C ALA A 35 -5.16 11.04 4.14
N ALA A 36 -4.47 10.34 5.02
CA ALA A 36 -4.19 8.93 4.83
C ALA A 36 -5.46 8.09 4.99
N PRO A 37 -5.83 7.25 4.00
CA PRO A 37 -6.94 6.33 4.15
C PRO A 37 -6.70 5.38 5.32
N VAL A 38 -7.65 5.32 6.25
CA VAL A 38 -7.58 4.36 7.36
C VAL A 38 -7.93 2.97 6.85
N PHE A 39 -7.20 1.96 7.33
CA PHE A 39 -7.45 0.57 6.97
C PHE A 39 -7.37 -0.35 8.20
N ASN A 40 -7.96 -1.53 8.06
CA ASN A 40 -7.74 -2.67 8.92
C ASN A 40 -7.18 -3.79 8.05
N ALA A 41 -6.26 -4.58 8.59
CA ALA A 41 -5.63 -5.67 7.88
C ALA A 41 -5.27 -6.80 8.85
N GLN A 42 -5.30 -8.03 8.36
CA GLN A 42 -4.69 -9.14 9.05
C GLN A 42 -3.17 -8.95 9.03
N ALA A 43 -2.54 -8.97 10.18
CA ALA A 43 -1.11 -8.72 10.34
C ALA A 43 -0.47 -9.79 11.22
N SER A 44 0.83 -9.89 11.13
CA SER A 44 1.64 -10.79 11.95
C SER A 44 2.74 -10.02 12.68
N LEU A 45 2.91 -10.32 13.95
CA LEU A 45 4.01 -9.85 14.80
C LEU A 45 4.63 -11.05 15.51
N ALA A 46 5.91 -11.25 15.34
CA ALA A 46 6.64 -12.38 15.95
C ALA A 46 5.97 -13.74 15.66
N GLY A 47 5.43 -13.93 14.45
CA GLY A 47 4.74 -15.15 14.03
C GLY A 47 3.29 -15.27 14.49
N SER A 48 2.78 -14.31 15.26
CA SER A 48 1.40 -14.34 15.78
C SER A 48 0.50 -13.38 15.00
N GLU A 49 -0.65 -13.89 14.56
CA GLU A 49 -1.64 -13.14 13.80
C GLU A 49 -2.50 -12.24 14.71
N PHE A 50 -2.86 -11.08 14.19
CA PHE A 50 -3.80 -10.16 14.82
C PHE A 50 -4.42 -9.21 13.80
N ASP A 51 -5.52 -8.54 14.19
CA ASP A 51 -6.15 -7.50 13.39
C ASP A 51 -5.49 -6.13 13.66
N PHE A 52 -4.69 -5.66 12.72
CA PHE A 52 -4.11 -4.31 12.76
C PHE A 52 -5.16 -3.27 12.38
N SER A 53 -5.14 -2.12 13.04
CA SER A 53 -5.96 -0.96 12.69
C SER A 53 -5.11 0.31 12.65
N LEU A 54 -5.00 0.94 11.49
CA LEU A 54 -4.26 2.20 11.34
C LEU A 54 -4.85 3.29 12.24
N LYS A 55 -6.19 3.37 12.35
CA LYS A 55 -6.87 4.33 13.26
C LYS A 55 -6.42 4.18 14.71
N LYS A 56 -6.34 2.92 15.21
CA LYS A 56 -5.88 2.64 16.58
C LYS A 56 -4.38 2.95 16.75
N ALA A 57 -3.58 2.75 15.72
CA ALA A 57 -2.14 3.05 15.75
C ALA A 57 -1.92 4.58 15.79
N LEU A 58 -2.61 5.35 14.95
CA LEU A 58 -2.54 6.82 14.93
C LEU A 58 -2.97 7.47 16.24
N ALA A 59 -3.89 6.86 16.97
CA ALA A 59 -4.27 7.35 18.30
C ALA A 59 -3.12 7.29 19.32
N LYS A 60 -2.07 6.52 19.06
CA LYS A 60 -0.87 6.40 19.92
C LYS A 60 0.27 7.32 19.50
N GLY A 61 0.31 7.75 18.23
CA GLY A 61 1.37 8.59 17.66
C GLY A 61 1.49 8.45 16.16
N PRO A 62 2.54 9.02 15.55
CA PRO A 62 2.81 8.88 14.12
C PRO A 62 2.95 7.42 13.69
N VAL A 63 2.60 7.12 12.43
CA VAL A 63 2.72 5.77 11.87
C VAL A 63 3.54 5.83 10.57
N VAL A 64 4.52 4.96 10.47
CA VAL A 64 5.24 4.67 9.23
C VAL A 64 4.60 3.46 8.59
N VAL A 65 3.90 3.67 7.48
CA VAL A 65 3.32 2.61 6.64
C VAL A 65 4.24 2.42 5.44
N TYR A 66 4.98 1.30 5.39
CA TYR A 66 5.81 1.00 4.24
C TYR A 66 5.23 -0.14 3.43
N PHE A 67 4.97 0.12 2.14
CA PHE A 67 4.58 -0.88 1.17
C PHE A 67 5.83 -1.47 0.51
N TYR A 68 5.88 -2.79 0.39
CA TYR A 68 7.02 -3.49 -0.20
C TYR A 68 6.58 -4.62 -1.14
N PRO A 69 7.40 -4.98 -2.14
CA PRO A 69 7.04 -5.95 -3.16
C PRO A 69 6.68 -7.35 -2.64
N SER A 70 7.55 -7.97 -1.85
CA SER A 70 7.32 -9.31 -1.28
C SER A 70 8.35 -9.63 -0.19
N ALA A 71 7.91 -10.33 0.84
CA ALA A 71 8.77 -10.91 1.86
C ALA A 71 9.79 -11.91 1.25
N TYR A 72 10.94 -12.07 1.88
CA TYR A 72 12.02 -12.96 1.45
C TYR A 72 12.58 -12.63 0.05
N THR A 73 12.62 -11.32 -0.30
CA THR A 73 13.27 -10.85 -1.53
C THR A 73 14.27 -9.75 -1.19
N GLY A 74 15.50 -9.88 -1.67
CA GLY A 74 16.70 -9.13 -1.29
C GLY A 74 16.51 -7.70 -0.77
N GLY A 75 15.94 -6.79 -1.59
CA GLY A 75 15.71 -5.41 -1.15
C GLY A 75 14.64 -5.27 -0.04
N CYS A 76 13.65 -6.17 0.01
CA CYS A 76 12.62 -6.16 1.05
C CYS A 76 13.19 -6.69 2.37
N ASP A 77 14.07 -7.67 2.29
CA ASP A 77 14.78 -8.26 3.43
C ASP A 77 15.70 -7.22 4.09
N LEU A 78 16.44 -6.46 3.28
CA LEU A 78 17.27 -5.35 3.75
C LEU A 78 16.43 -4.28 4.45
N GLU A 79 15.30 -3.86 3.86
CA GLU A 79 14.41 -2.86 4.45
C GLU A 79 13.84 -3.33 5.79
N ALA A 80 13.34 -4.56 5.85
CA ALA A 80 12.78 -5.14 7.07
C ALA A 80 13.84 -5.25 8.17
N HIS A 81 15.04 -5.73 7.84
CA HIS A 81 16.17 -5.79 8.77
C HIS A 81 16.54 -4.42 9.31
N THR A 82 16.65 -3.40 8.44
CA THR A 82 16.98 -2.02 8.83
C THR A 82 15.89 -1.41 9.74
N PHE A 83 14.61 -1.68 9.46
CA PHE A 83 13.51 -1.31 10.37
C PHE A 83 13.63 -2.01 11.72
N ALA A 84 13.97 -3.31 11.74
CA ALA A 84 14.13 -4.08 12.97
C ALA A 84 15.26 -3.52 13.84
N GLU A 85 16.42 -3.18 13.24
CA GLU A 85 17.53 -2.55 13.95
C GLU A 85 17.19 -1.15 14.46
N SER A 86 16.36 -0.40 13.71
CA SER A 86 15.97 0.97 14.05
C SER A 86 14.72 1.05 14.94
N LYS A 87 14.09 -0.07 15.28
CA LYS A 87 12.78 -0.11 15.98
C LYS A 87 12.74 0.72 17.25
N ASP A 88 13.79 0.63 18.07
CA ASP A 88 13.84 1.37 19.34
C ASP A 88 13.91 2.88 19.12
N LYS A 89 14.58 3.33 18.06
CA LYS A 89 14.65 4.73 17.66
C LYS A 89 13.28 5.27 17.22
N PHE A 90 12.52 4.47 16.46
CA PHE A 90 11.13 4.82 16.09
C PHE A 90 10.23 4.86 17.32
N THR A 91 10.38 3.90 18.24
CA THR A 91 9.61 3.89 19.49
C THR A 91 9.92 5.09 20.35
N ALA A 92 11.19 5.47 20.50
CA ALA A 92 11.60 6.66 21.22
C ALA A 92 11.05 7.96 20.61
N ALA A 93 10.84 7.99 19.28
CA ALA A 93 10.16 9.07 18.58
C ALA A 93 8.62 8.95 18.62
N GLY A 94 8.05 8.00 19.38
CA GLY A 94 6.62 7.79 19.52
C GLY A 94 5.94 7.16 18.29
N ALA A 95 6.72 6.69 17.31
CA ALA A 95 6.19 6.18 16.05
C ALA A 95 5.97 4.67 16.03
N THR A 96 4.89 4.25 15.37
CA THR A 96 4.61 2.84 15.03
C THR A 96 5.06 2.54 13.61
N ILE A 97 5.61 1.35 13.36
CA ILE A 97 5.96 0.84 12.03
C ILE A 97 4.99 -0.26 11.65
N ILE A 98 4.54 -0.28 10.39
CA ILE A 98 3.79 -1.39 9.78
C ILE A 98 4.24 -1.58 8.34
N GLY A 99 4.66 -2.79 8.00
CA GLY A 99 4.90 -3.19 6.60
C GLY A 99 3.61 -3.72 5.97
N VAL A 100 3.42 -3.49 4.67
CA VAL A 100 2.26 -3.98 3.92
C VAL A 100 2.72 -4.57 2.60
N SER A 101 2.35 -5.80 2.31
CA SER A 101 2.63 -6.46 1.04
C SER A 101 1.46 -7.32 0.56
N ALA A 102 1.53 -7.81 -0.67
CA ALA A 102 0.54 -8.73 -1.21
C ALA A 102 0.75 -10.20 -0.78
N ASP A 103 1.74 -10.46 0.05
CA ASP A 103 1.99 -11.79 0.61
C ASP A 103 0.81 -12.26 1.46
N ASP A 104 0.56 -13.57 1.47
CA ASP A 104 -0.42 -14.16 2.38
C ASP A 104 0.05 -14.12 3.84
N ILE A 105 -0.89 -14.30 4.77
CA ILE A 105 -0.58 -14.18 6.20
C ILE A 105 0.34 -15.29 6.68
N GLN A 106 0.29 -16.49 6.10
CA GLN A 106 1.14 -17.61 6.47
C GLN A 106 2.60 -17.29 6.14
N ARG A 107 2.86 -16.69 4.98
CA ARG A 107 4.19 -16.22 4.60
C ARG A 107 4.68 -15.11 5.53
N LEU A 108 3.79 -14.18 5.90
CA LEU A 108 4.11 -13.10 6.82
C LEU A 108 4.33 -13.56 8.26
N ASN A 109 3.69 -14.64 8.72
CA ASN A 109 3.96 -15.25 10.02
C ASN A 109 5.44 -15.69 10.12
N ALA A 110 5.92 -16.38 9.10
CA ALA A 110 7.33 -16.78 9.05
C ALA A 110 8.25 -15.55 8.97
N PHE A 111 7.94 -14.57 8.10
CA PHE A 111 8.77 -13.38 7.90
C PHE A 111 8.84 -12.47 9.13
N SER A 112 7.71 -12.29 9.85
CA SER A 112 7.66 -11.43 11.04
C SER A 112 8.48 -11.96 12.20
N SER A 113 8.61 -13.29 12.31
CA SER A 113 9.38 -13.95 13.38
C SER A 113 10.84 -14.20 13.02
N ASP A 114 11.20 -14.16 11.73
CA ASP A 114 12.55 -14.46 11.26
C ASP A 114 13.57 -13.46 11.81
N PRO A 115 14.59 -13.94 12.57
CA PRO A 115 15.58 -13.07 13.20
C PRO A 115 16.44 -12.30 12.20
N SER A 116 16.55 -12.77 10.96
CA SER A 116 17.31 -12.12 9.90
C SER A 116 16.57 -10.93 9.26
N PHE A 117 15.26 -10.79 9.50
CA PHE A 117 14.42 -9.78 8.85
C PHE A 117 13.65 -8.93 9.86
N CYS A 118 12.38 -9.22 10.14
CA CYS A 118 11.58 -8.44 11.10
C CYS A 118 11.97 -8.70 12.56
N ALA A 119 12.58 -9.83 12.86
CA ALA A 119 13.08 -10.24 14.18
C ALA A 119 12.02 -10.12 15.30
N GLY A 120 10.74 -10.28 14.98
CA GLY A 120 9.65 -10.12 15.94
C GLY A 120 9.42 -8.69 16.44
N LYS A 121 10.05 -7.67 15.85
CA LYS A 121 10.10 -6.32 16.44
C LYS A 121 8.99 -5.38 15.97
N PHE A 122 8.41 -5.61 14.81
CA PHE A 122 7.31 -4.81 14.27
C PHE A 122 6.39 -5.65 13.39
N PRO A 123 5.12 -5.25 13.22
CA PRO A 123 4.15 -6.02 12.44
C PRO A 123 4.32 -5.86 10.95
N VAL A 124 3.93 -6.90 10.21
CA VAL A 124 3.72 -6.89 8.76
C VAL A 124 2.29 -7.33 8.45
N ALA A 125 1.63 -6.66 7.52
CA ALA A 125 0.23 -6.85 7.17
C ALA A 125 0.05 -7.40 5.76
N SER A 126 -0.95 -8.26 5.59
CA SER A 126 -1.33 -8.89 4.34
C SER A 126 -2.35 -8.02 3.59
N ASP A 127 -2.05 -7.70 2.33
CA ASP A 127 -2.94 -7.01 1.39
C ASP A 127 -3.05 -7.80 0.08
N PRO A 128 -3.63 -9.02 0.11
CA PRO A 128 -3.75 -9.86 -1.07
C PRO A 128 -4.61 -9.15 -2.12
N GLY A 129 -4.03 -8.97 -3.33
CA GLY A 129 -4.67 -8.22 -4.42
C GLY A 129 -4.51 -6.70 -4.34
N GLY A 130 -3.77 -6.14 -3.35
CA GLY A 130 -3.39 -4.73 -3.31
C GLY A 130 -4.53 -3.75 -3.07
N LYS A 131 -5.58 -4.15 -2.34
CA LYS A 131 -6.74 -3.28 -2.06
C LYS A 131 -6.38 -2.08 -1.18
N ILE A 132 -5.57 -2.31 -0.15
CA ILE A 132 -5.08 -1.23 0.72
C ILE A 132 -4.13 -0.34 -0.08
N ALA A 133 -3.17 -0.94 -0.79
CA ALA A 133 -2.22 -0.22 -1.65
C ALA A 133 -2.93 0.69 -2.67
N ALA A 134 -4.03 0.21 -3.28
CA ALA A 134 -4.82 0.99 -4.23
C ALA A 134 -5.44 2.26 -3.60
N THR A 135 -5.83 2.23 -2.32
CA THR A 135 -6.34 3.43 -1.62
C THR A 135 -5.26 4.49 -1.39
N TYR A 136 -3.98 4.08 -1.40
CA TYR A 136 -2.81 4.97 -1.35
C TYR A 136 -2.32 5.38 -2.74
N GLY A 137 -3.05 4.98 -3.80
CA GLY A 137 -2.69 5.25 -5.19
C GLY A 137 -1.54 4.39 -5.71
N LEU A 138 -1.23 3.27 -5.06
CA LEU A 138 -0.22 2.31 -5.49
C LEU A 138 -0.88 1.19 -6.30
N LEU A 139 -0.37 0.96 -7.51
CA LEU A 139 -0.86 -0.09 -8.38
C LEU A 139 0.00 -1.35 -8.21
N ILE A 140 -0.66 -2.45 -7.88
CA ILE A 140 -0.01 -3.75 -7.87
C ILE A 140 0.31 -4.20 -9.30
N SER A 141 1.52 -4.65 -9.54
CA SER A 141 1.92 -5.23 -10.84
C SER A 141 1.41 -6.66 -10.98
N ALA A 142 1.46 -7.20 -12.19
CA ALA A 142 1.24 -8.63 -12.39
C ALA A 142 2.34 -9.48 -11.69
N PRO A 143 2.04 -10.73 -11.32
CA PRO A 143 3.04 -11.68 -10.87
C PRO A 143 4.14 -11.89 -11.92
N ARG A 144 5.35 -12.18 -11.48
CA ARG A 144 6.46 -12.57 -12.37
C ARG A 144 6.59 -14.08 -12.38
N VAL A 145 6.19 -14.71 -13.47
CA VAL A 145 6.21 -16.17 -13.62
C VAL A 145 7.61 -16.73 -13.32
N GLY A 146 7.68 -17.74 -12.48
CA GLY A 146 8.92 -18.42 -12.11
C GLY A 146 9.85 -17.65 -11.18
N MET A 147 9.43 -16.48 -10.69
CA MET A 147 10.20 -15.74 -9.69
C MET A 147 10.19 -16.48 -8.35
N LYS A 148 11.38 -16.74 -7.82
CA LYS A 148 11.56 -17.38 -6.50
C LYS A 148 12.15 -16.39 -5.51
N ASP A 149 11.78 -16.57 -4.25
CA ASP A 149 12.38 -15.86 -3.12
C ASP A 149 13.76 -16.45 -2.75
N VAL A 150 14.43 -15.85 -1.76
CA VAL A 150 15.76 -16.30 -1.30
C VAL A 150 15.76 -17.72 -0.73
N ARG A 151 14.60 -18.28 -0.41
CA ARG A 151 14.42 -19.67 0.07
C ARG A 151 14.14 -20.65 -1.08
N GLY A 152 14.03 -20.15 -2.34
CA GLY A 152 13.67 -20.95 -3.51
C GLY A 152 12.16 -21.19 -3.67
N ILE A 153 11.30 -20.53 -2.86
CA ILE A 153 9.85 -20.63 -2.93
C ILE A 153 9.33 -19.64 -3.98
N GLU A 154 8.43 -20.09 -4.86
CA GLU A 154 7.85 -19.25 -5.90
C GLU A 154 6.97 -18.14 -5.29
N VAL A 155 7.10 -16.90 -5.83
CA VAL A 155 6.24 -15.75 -5.50
C VAL A 155 5.14 -15.68 -6.54
N THR A 156 3.92 -16.03 -6.15
CA THR A 156 2.78 -16.19 -7.08
C THR A 156 1.86 -14.97 -7.15
N HIS A 157 2.10 -13.95 -6.35
CA HIS A 157 1.30 -12.71 -6.32
C HIS A 157 2.01 -11.56 -7.03
N GLY A 158 1.25 -10.49 -7.31
CA GLY A 158 1.78 -9.23 -7.87
C GLY A 158 2.56 -8.43 -6.84
N PHE A 159 3.28 -7.41 -7.31
CA PHE A 159 4.20 -6.62 -6.48
C PHE A 159 3.66 -5.21 -6.26
N ILE A 160 3.53 -4.82 -4.99
CA ILE A 160 3.25 -3.45 -4.61
C ILE A 160 4.55 -2.63 -4.75
N PRO A 161 4.54 -1.45 -5.39
CA PRO A 161 5.74 -0.62 -5.50
C PRO A 161 6.24 -0.20 -4.12
N ARG A 162 7.58 -0.31 -3.89
CA ARG A 162 8.19 0.13 -2.63
C ARG A 162 7.95 1.61 -2.42
N THR A 163 7.13 1.92 -1.41
CA THR A 163 6.73 3.28 -1.07
C THR A 163 6.46 3.37 0.42
N THR A 164 7.08 4.33 1.09
CA THR A 164 6.90 4.57 2.52
C THR A 164 6.14 5.87 2.74
N PHE A 165 5.05 5.79 3.48
CA PHE A 165 4.26 6.94 3.92
C PHE A 165 4.53 7.19 5.40
N VAL A 166 4.95 8.40 5.74
CA VAL A 166 5.00 8.85 7.13
C VAL A 166 3.73 9.63 7.41
N ILE A 167 2.95 9.19 8.39
CA ILE A 167 1.63 9.73 8.72
C ILE A 167 1.68 10.27 10.15
N ASN A 168 1.33 11.54 10.35
CA ASN A 168 1.28 12.13 11.68
C ASN A 168 0.05 11.63 12.46
N LYS A 169 0.00 11.90 13.77
CA LYS A 169 -1.11 11.48 14.65
C LYS A 169 -2.49 11.99 14.20
N ASP A 170 -2.55 13.08 13.43
CA ASP A 170 -3.80 13.64 12.90
C ASP A 170 -4.25 12.94 11.59
N GLY A 171 -3.54 11.89 11.16
CA GLY A 171 -3.85 11.12 9.96
C GLY A 171 -3.45 11.81 8.66
N LYS A 172 -2.55 12.80 8.72
CA LYS A 172 -2.03 13.48 7.52
C LYS A 172 -0.71 12.86 7.08
N VAL A 173 -0.58 12.62 5.78
CA VAL A 173 0.68 12.24 5.15
C VAL A 173 1.65 13.42 5.25
N VAL A 174 2.76 13.25 5.94
CA VAL A 174 3.81 14.30 6.08
C VAL A 174 4.97 14.06 5.13
N ALA A 175 5.16 12.82 4.68
CA ALA A 175 6.13 12.46 3.63
C ALA A 175 5.70 11.22 2.87
N VAL A 176 6.12 11.17 1.60
CA VAL A 176 6.05 10.00 0.74
C VAL A 176 7.46 9.76 0.22
N LEU A 177 7.97 8.55 0.39
CA LEU A 177 9.30 8.13 -0.05
C LEU A 177 9.13 6.97 -1.03
N SER A 178 9.70 7.05 -2.22
CA SER A 178 9.48 6.07 -3.28
C SER A 178 10.78 5.61 -3.93
N SER A 179 10.98 4.31 -4.04
CA SER A 179 12.11 3.78 -4.82
C SER A 179 11.99 4.08 -6.32
N THR A 180 10.77 4.27 -6.83
CA THR A 180 10.54 4.53 -8.26
C THR A 180 10.84 5.98 -8.64
N THR A 181 10.26 6.95 -7.89
CA THR A 181 10.40 8.38 -8.20
C THR A 181 11.64 9.00 -7.59
N ASP A 182 11.94 8.67 -6.31
CA ASP A 182 13.02 9.30 -5.56
C ASP A 182 14.35 8.52 -5.65
N LYS A 183 14.33 7.35 -6.34
CA LYS A 183 15.49 6.45 -6.51
C LYS A 183 16.11 6.01 -5.17
N LEU A 184 15.30 5.92 -4.12
CA LEU A 184 15.78 5.53 -2.80
C LEU A 184 16.07 4.03 -2.75
N SER A 185 17.19 3.69 -2.09
CA SER A 185 17.50 2.32 -1.70
C SER A 185 16.61 1.89 -0.51
N PRO A 186 16.45 0.57 -0.27
CA PRO A 186 15.59 0.08 0.82
C PRO A 186 15.94 0.64 2.22
N ASP A 187 17.22 0.70 2.55
CA ASP A 187 17.74 1.27 3.79
C ASP A 187 17.51 2.80 3.89
N ALA A 188 17.67 3.53 2.78
CA ALA A 188 17.41 4.96 2.73
C ALA A 188 15.93 5.32 3.02
N HIS A 189 14.98 4.43 2.72
CA HIS A 189 13.58 4.61 3.14
C HIS A 189 13.47 4.67 4.67
N VAL A 190 14.15 3.77 5.37
CA VAL A 190 14.12 3.67 6.83
C VAL A 190 14.79 4.87 7.47
N GLU A 191 15.97 5.25 7.01
CA GLU A 191 16.74 6.40 7.54
C GLU A 191 15.96 7.69 7.40
N LYS A 192 15.42 7.98 6.20
CA LYS A 192 14.60 9.17 5.95
C LYS A 192 13.30 9.17 6.75
N ALA A 193 12.61 8.02 6.83
CA ALA A 193 11.40 7.93 7.65
C ALA A 193 11.71 8.22 9.12
N LEU A 194 12.81 7.71 9.65
CA LEU A 194 13.23 7.96 11.03
C LEU A 194 13.59 9.44 11.27
N GLU A 195 14.28 10.08 10.34
CA GLU A 195 14.58 11.51 10.40
C GLU A 195 13.29 12.34 10.48
N ILE A 196 12.32 12.02 9.61
CA ILE A 196 11.04 12.73 9.55
C ILE A 196 10.24 12.56 10.85
N VAL A 197 10.09 11.33 11.38
CA VAL A 197 9.31 11.12 12.61
C VAL A 197 9.93 11.77 13.84
N LYS A 198 11.27 11.94 13.89
CA LYS A 198 11.95 12.68 14.96
C LYS A 198 11.63 14.17 14.96
N GLY A 199 11.19 14.70 13.83
CA GLY A 199 10.81 16.11 13.68
C GLY A 199 9.31 16.39 13.89
N LEU A 200 8.50 15.37 14.23
CA LEU A 200 7.04 15.49 14.45
C LEU A 200 6.74 15.71 15.94
#